data_44654eab5e411bbf38ebd2f59e827773
#
_entry.id   44654eab5e411bbf38ebd2f59e827773
#
_cell.length_a   1.000
_cell.length_b   1.000
_cell.length_c   1.000
_cell.angle_alpha   90.00
_cell.angle_beta   90.00
_cell.angle_gamma   90.00
#
_symmetry.space_group_name_H-M   'P 1'
#
loop_
_entity.id
_entity.type
_entity.pdbx_description
1 polymer ?
#
loop_
_entity_poly.entity_id
_entity_poly.type
_entity_poly.pdbx_seq_one_letter_code
_entity_poly.pdbx_strand_id
1 'polypeptide(L)'
;LHASLKRLGVDRVEYFWSHMEDRRVPAEETVAGLGALVAEGLVGKLGASNHTTWRVEQARGIARGLGVEGYGAVQLSHSYVKPRPESAKASGHRFGWFTDETRDYVVTEGLEVWAYSPLLMGAYVRPDRPLPEAYDHPGTTRKLAALAAVADELGVSRNQVVLAWLTGAPEKAVPIVGVSSEAQLDEALAGAALELSAEQRGRLDGAV
;
A
#
# COMPACT_ATOMS: atom_id res chain seq x y z
N LEU A 1 -19.91 -10.06 0.66
CA LEU A 1 -19.91 -9.31 -0.59
C LEU A 1 -21.33 -8.80 -0.94
N HIS A 2 -22.38 -9.64 -1.05
CA HIS A 2 -23.73 -9.23 -1.48
C HIS A 2 -24.30 -8.01 -0.75
N ALA A 3 -24.13 -7.94 0.59
CA ALA A 3 -24.56 -6.77 1.36
C ALA A 3 -23.80 -5.48 0.97
N SER A 4 -22.53 -5.59 0.54
CA SER A 4 -21.74 -4.46 0.05
C SER A 4 -22.21 -4.02 -1.33
N LEU A 5 -22.42 -4.96 -2.26
CA LEU A 5 -22.95 -4.66 -3.60
C LEU A 5 -24.31 -3.94 -3.51
N LYS A 6 -25.21 -4.46 -2.66
CA LYS A 6 -26.53 -3.81 -2.43
C LYS A 6 -26.38 -2.37 -1.90
N ARG A 7 -25.47 -2.13 -0.94
CA ARG A 7 -25.25 -0.78 -0.39
C ARG A 7 -24.63 0.17 -1.40
N LEU A 8 -23.75 -0.34 -2.28
CA LEU A 8 -23.10 0.44 -3.33
C LEU A 8 -24.04 0.70 -4.53
N GLY A 9 -25.13 -0.07 -4.67
CA GLY A 9 -26.02 0.02 -5.82
C GLY A 9 -25.40 -0.49 -7.13
N VAL A 10 -24.50 -1.47 -7.02
CA VAL A 10 -23.82 -2.09 -8.17
C VAL A 10 -23.94 -3.61 -8.13
N ASP A 11 -23.82 -4.24 -9.30
CA ASP A 11 -23.89 -5.70 -9.42
C ASP A 11 -22.51 -6.37 -9.29
N ARG A 12 -21.44 -5.59 -9.45
CA ARG A 12 -20.04 -6.05 -9.44
C ARG A 12 -19.12 -5.00 -8.83
N VAL A 13 -18.01 -5.46 -8.23
CA VAL A 13 -16.86 -4.62 -7.85
C VAL A 13 -15.61 -5.06 -8.61
N GLU A 14 -14.74 -4.11 -8.95
CA GLU A 14 -13.49 -4.43 -9.64
C GLU A 14 -12.51 -5.13 -8.71
N TYR A 15 -12.40 -4.68 -7.46
CA TYR A 15 -11.52 -5.30 -6.46
C TYR A 15 -12.31 -5.77 -5.24
N PHE A 16 -11.98 -6.97 -4.77
CA PHE A 16 -12.42 -7.46 -3.46
C PHE A 16 -11.20 -7.88 -2.63
N TRP A 17 -11.09 -7.31 -1.44
CA TRP A 17 -9.92 -7.44 -0.59
C TRP A 17 -10.15 -8.41 0.55
N SER A 18 -9.29 -9.43 0.69
CA SER A 18 -9.11 -10.13 1.95
C SER A 18 -8.37 -9.20 2.90
N HIS A 19 -9.11 -8.59 3.86
CA HIS A 19 -8.59 -7.51 4.71
C HIS A 19 -7.46 -7.99 5.62
N MET A 20 -7.60 -9.19 6.18
CA MET A 20 -6.62 -9.82 7.06
C MET A 20 -6.73 -11.33 6.96
N GLU A 21 -5.61 -12.01 7.17
CA GLU A 21 -5.58 -13.45 7.24
C GLU A 21 -6.20 -13.95 8.56
N ASP A 22 -7.11 -14.93 8.47
CA ASP A 22 -7.53 -15.73 9.62
C ASP A 22 -6.88 -17.12 9.55
N ARG A 23 -5.85 -17.34 10.35
CA ARG A 23 -5.10 -18.61 10.36
C ARG A 23 -5.86 -19.80 10.96
N ARG A 24 -7.04 -19.56 11.51
CA ARG A 24 -7.93 -20.61 12.01
C ARG A 24 -8.73 -21.27 10.88
N VAL A 25 -8.80 -20.59 9.73
CA VAL A 25 -9.47 -21.09 8.52
C VAL A 25 -8.41 -21.66 7.58
N PRO A 26 -8.62 -22.88 7.04
CA PRO A 26 -7.75 -23.43 6.00
C PRO A 26 -7.62 -22.48 4.80
N ALA A 27 -6.42 -22.32 4.27
CA ALA A 27 -6.19 -21.42 3.14
C ALA A 27 -6.98 -21.86 1.90
N GLU A 28 -7.13 -23.15 1.70
CA GLU A 28 -7.89 -23.75 0.60
C GLU A 28 -9.37 -23.32 0.62
N GLU A 29 -9.98 -23.29 1.80
CA GLU A 29 -11.37 -22.85 1.97
C GLU A 29 -11.54 -21.37 1.60
N THR A 30 -10.62 -20.53 2.11
CA THR A 30 -10.61 -19.09 1.79
C THR A 30 -10.43 -18.85 0.29
N VAL A 31 -9.46 -19.53 -0.32
CA VAL A 31 -9.14 -19.38 -1.75
C VAL A 31 -10.31 -19.86 -2.62
N ALA A 32 -10.89 -21.01 -2.32
CA ALA A 32 -12.05 -21.54 -3.05
C ALA A 32 -13.24 -20.58 -2.96
N GLY A 33 -13.55 -20.09 -1.77
CA GLY A 33 -14.64 -19.14 -1.56
C GLY A 33 -14.46 -17.81 -2.30
N LEU A 34 -13.23 -17.26 -2.30
CA LEU A 34 -12.92 -16.02 -3.02
C LEU A 34 -12.94 -16.25 -4.54
N GLY A 35 -12.36 -17.35 -5.02
CA GLY A 35 -12.35 -17.70 -6.43
C GLY A 35 -13.78 -17.91 -7.00
N ALA A 36 -14.69 -18.46 -6.21
CA ALA A 36 -16.08 -18.59 -6.61
C ALA A 36 -16.75 -17.23 -6.90
N LEU A 37 -16.44 -16.18 -6.11
CA LEU A 37 -16.97 -14.83 -6.34
C LEU A 37 -16.51 -14.22 -7.68
N VAL A 38 -15.31 -14.56 -8.12
CA VAL A 38 -14.83 -14.17 -9.46
C VAL A 38 -15.52 -14.96 -10.54
N ALA A 39 -15.65 -16.27 -10.37
CA ALA A 39 -16.35 -17.14 -11.34
C ALA A 39 -17.85 -16.76 -11.50
N GLU A 40 -18.49 -16.28 -10.44
CA GLU A 40 -19.85 -15.72 -10.47
C GLU A 40 -19.94 -14.34 -11.14
N GLY A 41 -18.82 -13.72 -11.49
CA GLY A 41 -18.78 -12.39 -12.11
C GLY A 41 -19.03 -11.23 -11.15
N LEU A 42 -19.09 -11.47 -9.85
CA LEU A 42 -19.34 -10.45 -8.82
C LEU A 42 -18.09 -9.62 -8.49
N VAL A 43 -16.89 -10.14 -8.80
CA VAL A 43 -15.59 -9.55 -8.50
C VAL A 43 -14.72 -9.60 -9.75
N GLY A 44 -13.99 -8.53 -10.04
CA GLY A 44 -13.03 -8.47 -11.14
C GLY A 44 -11.69 -9.09 -10.75
N LYS A 45 -11.11 -8.64 -9.62
CA LYS A 45 -9.80 -9.05 -9.12
C LYS A 45 -9.81 -9.26 -7.62
N LEU A 46 -8.99 -10.19 -7.16
CA LEU A 46 -8.79 -10.45 -5.73
C LEU A 46 -7.51 -9.79 -5.22
N GLY A 47 -7.57 -9.18 -4.06
CA GLY A 47 -6.43 -8.60 -3.38
C GLY A 47 -6.26 -9.10 -1.95
N ALA A 48 -5.00 -9.18 -1.50
CA ALA A 48 -4.64 -9.54 -0.14
C ALA A 48 -4.12 -8.32 0.63
N SER A 49 -4.75 -7.96 1.74
CA SER A 49 -4.31 -6.88 2.62
C SER A 49 -3.74 -7.46 3.93
N ASN A 50 -2.61 -6.92 4.39
CA ASN A 50 -1.95 -7.34 5.64
C ASN A 50 -1.53 -8.82 5.69
N HIS A 51 -1.27 -9.42 4.53
CA HIS A 51 -0.70 -10.76 4.42
C HIS A 51 0.82 -10.68 4.26
N THR A 52 1.52 -11.71 4.72
CA THR A 52 2.93 -11.91 4.38
C THR A 52 3.06 -12.43 2.95
N THR A 53 4.18 -12.13 2.26
CA THR A 53 4.41 -12.54 0.87
C THR A 53 4.29 -14.05 0.68
N TRP A 54 4.91 -14.85 1.56
CA TRP A 54 4.83 -16.31 1.48
C TRP A 54 3.39 -16.84 1.58
N ARG A 55 2.51 -16.15 2.33
CA ARG A 55 1.09 -16.53 2.43
C ARG A 55 0.31 -16.14 1.19
N VAL A 56 0.63 -14.99 0.59
CA VAL A 56 0.07 -14.60 -0.70
C VAL A 56 0.46 -15.63 -1.76
N GLU A 57 1.73 -16.04 -1.83
CA GLU A 57 2.17 -17.03 -2.82
C GLU A 57 1.58 -18.42 -2.53
N GLN A 58 1.47 -18.83 -1.26
CA GLN A 58 0.77 -20.07 -0.90
C GLN A 58 -0.67 -20.06 -1.44
N ALA A 59 -1.40 -18.96 -1.20
CA ALA A 59 -2.79 -18.85 -1.67
C ALA A 59 -2.88 -18.87 -3.20
N ARG A 60 -1.95 -18.19 -3.89
CA ARG A 60 -1.85 -18.24 -5.37
C ARG A 60 -1.55 -19.65 -5.88
N GLY A 61 -0.65 -20.38 -5.20
CA GLY A 61 -0.36 -21.78 -5.51
C GLY A 61 -1.59 -22.68 -5.36
N ILE A 62 -2.35 -22.50 -4.28
CA ILE A 62 -3.62 -23.21 -4.06
C ILE A 62 -4.63 -22.87 -5.16
N ALA A 63 -4.78 -21.59 -5.51
CA ALA A 63 -5.69 -21.14 -6.56
C ALA A 63 -5.37 -21.80 -7.90
N ARG A 64 -4.08 -21.84 -8.28
CA ARG A 64 -3.62 -22.56 -9.48
C ARG A 64 -3.99 -24.04 -9.45
N GLY A 65 -3.82 -24.69 -8.28
CA GLY A 65 -4.18 -26.10 -8.09
C GLY A 65 -5.69 -26.39 -8.18
N LEU A 66 -6.50 -25.43 -7.77
CA LEU A 66 -7.97 -25.51 -7.82
C LEU A 66 -8.55 -25.02 -9.16
N GLY A 67 -7.73 -24.41 -10.03
CA GLY A 67 -8.21 -23.82 -11.28
C GLY A 67 -9.11 -22.61 -11.09
N VAL A 68 -8.89 -21.83 -10.00
CA VAL A 68 -9.66 -20.61 -9.69
C VAL A 68 -8.73 -19.38 -9.71
N GLU A 69 -9.33 -18.17 -9.75
CA GLU A 69 -8.59 -16.93 -9.68
C GLU A 69 -7.93 -16.76 -8.30
N GLY A 70 -6.67 -16.33 -8.30
CA GLY A 70 -5.88 -16.05 -7.10
C GLY A 70 -5.71 -14.55 -6.85
N TYR A 71 -4.92 -14.20 -5.83
CA TYR A 71 -4.58 -12.81 -5.55
C TYR A 71 -3.72 -12.22 -6.68
N GLY A 72 -4.19 -11.13 -7.29
CA GLY A 72 -3.48 -10.32 -8.28
C GLY A 72 -2.98 -8.99 -7.73
N ALA A 73 -3.34 -8.65 -6.49
CA ALA A 73 -2.97 -7.40 -5.86
C ALA A 73 -2.66 -7.57 -4.37
N VAL A 74 -1.82 -6.68 -3.83
CA VAL A 74 -1.56 -6.56 -2.38
C VAL A 74 -1.87 -5.16 -1.89
N GLN A 75 -2.43 -5.06 -0.68
CA GLN A 75 -2.67 -3.77 -0.02
C GLN A 75 -1.93 -3.76 1.33
N LEU A 76 -0.91 -2.90 1.42
CA LEU A 76 0.00 -2.87 2.56
C LEU A 76 0.26 -1.42 3.01
N SER A 77 0.70 -1.27 4.27
CA SER A 77 1.18 0.02 4.76
C SER A 77 2.49 0.36 4.06
N HIS A 78 2.46 1.40 3.25
CA HIS A 78 3.63 1.84 2.50
C HIS A 78 3.72 3.35 2.49
N SER A 79 4.85 3.87 2.95
CA SER A 79 5.17 5.29 3.01
C SER A 79 6.66 5.49 2.81
N TYR A 80 7.09 6.73 2.59
CA TYR A 80 8.47 7.08 2.35
C TYR A 80 9.39 6.75 3.55
N VAL A 81 8.95 7.09 4.77
CA VAL A 81 9.66 6.63 5.98
C VAL A 81 9.14 5.27 6.43
N LYS A 82 10.02 4.45 6.97
CA LYS A 82 9.70 3.11 7.48
C LYS A 82 9.79 3.09 9.01
N PRO A 83 8.97 2.31 9.71
CA PRO A 83 9.14 2.12 11.15
C PRO A 83 10.41 1.31 11.44
N ARG A 84 10.83 1.31 12.72
CA ARG A 84 11.88 0.39 13.18
C ARG A 84 11.52 -1.06 12.83
N PRO A 85 12.51 -1.91 12.48
CA PRO A 85 12.28 -3.32 12.26
C PRO A 85 11.52 -3.94 13.43
N GLU A 86 10.65 -4.92 13.13
CA GLU A 86 9.83 -5.65 14.10
C GLU A 86 8.79 -4.84 14.88
N SER A 87 8.62 -3.55 14.57
CA SER A 87 7.56 -2.74 15.19
C SER A 87 6.19 -3.32 14.86
N ALA A 88 5.35 -3.47 15.90
CA ALA A 88 3.94 -3.78 15.70
C ALA A 88 3.18 -2.52 15.28
N LYS A 89 2.10 -2.70 14.51
CA LYS A 89 1.15 -1.62 14.24
C LYS A 89 0.33 -1.31 15.48
N ALA A 90 -0.28 -0.14 15.52
CA ALA A 90 -1.20 0.26 16.61
C ALA A 90 -2.34 -0.75 16.84
N SER A 91 -2.72 -1.51 15.79
CA SER A 91 -3.68 -2.62 15.86
C SER A 91 -3.13 -3.91 16.48
N GLY A 92 -1.86 -3.94 16.89
CA GLY A 92 -1.16 -5.14 17.37
C GLY A 92 -0.64 -6.06 16.26
N HIS A 93 -0.93 -5.77 14.99
CA HIS A 93 -0.43 -6.57 13.87
C HIS A 93 1.04 -6.31 13.59
N ARG A 94 1.83 -7.37 13.47
CA ARG A 94 3.26 -7.32 13.10
C ARG A 94 3.49 -7.36 11.58
N PHE A 95 2.50 -7.78 10.82
CA PHE A 95 2.57 -7.92 9.36
C PHE A 95 1.81 -6.78 8.65
N GLY A 96 1.96 -6.73 7.33
CA GLY A 96 1.28 -5.71 6.51
C GLY A 96 2.10 -4.45 6.28
N TRP A 97 3.40 -4.46 6.58
CA TRP A 97 4.36 -3.46 6.13
C TRP A 97 4.89 -3.83 4.75
N PHE A 98 5.03 -2.85 3.88
CA PHE A 98 5.72 -3.02 2.60
C PHE A 98 7.23 -3.01 2.83
N THR A 99 7.87 -4.14 2.59
CA THR A 99 9.32 -4.36 2.78
C THR A 99 10.04 -4.46 1.45
N ASP A 100 11.37 -4.51 1.47
CA ASP A 100 12.17 -4.71 0.25
C ASP A 100 11.96 -6.12 -0.32
N GLU A 101 11.77 -7.13 0.54
CA GLU A 101 11.37 -8.48 0.12
C GLU A 101 9.98 -8.47 -0.54
N THR A 102 9.04 -7.69 0.00
CA THR A 102 7.72 -7.52 -0.63
C THR A 102 7.84 -6.88 -2.01
N ARG A 103 8.71 -5.86 -2.15
CA ARG A 103 8.95 -5.21 -3.44
C ARG A 103 9.49 -6.19 -4.47
N ASP A 104 10.51 -6.98 -4.11
CA ASP A 104 11.08 -7.99 -4.98
C ASP A 104 10.02 -8.98 -5.46
N TYR A 105 9.20 -9.49 -4.53
CA TYR A 105 8.11 -10.40 -4.83
C TYR A 105 7.07 -9.80 -5.78
N VAL A 106 6.54 -8.61 -5.47
CA VAL A 106 5.44 -8.04 -6.28
C VAL A 106 5.89 -7.61 -7.66
N VAL A 107 7.13 -7.12 -7.80
CA VAL A 107 7.71 -6.74 -9.09
C VAL A 107 7.98 -7.98 -9.93
N THR A 108 8.55 -9.04 -9.34
CA THR A 108 8.86 -10.30 -10.03
C THR A 108 7.59 -11.01 -10.48
N GLU A 109 6.58 -11.06 -9.63
CA GLU A 109 5.31 -11.77 -9.88
C GLU A 109 4.24 -10.92 -10.57
N GLY A 110 4.51 -9.64 -10.80
CA GLY A 110 3.60 -8.72 -11.50
C GLY A 110 2.32 -8.40 -10.71
N LEU A 111 2.37 -8.37 -9.37
CA LEU A 111 1.22 -8.01 -8.55
C LEU A 111 1.05 -6.48 -8.47
N GLU A 112 -0.20 -6.04 -8.45
CA GLU A 112 -0.51 -4.64 -8.18
C GLU A 112 -0.31 -4.31 -6.69
N VAL A 113 0.23 -3.12 -6.42
CA VAL A 113 0.48 -2.63 -5.05
C VAL A 113 -0.43 -1.47 -4.73
N TRP A 114 -1.20 -1.59 -3.64
CA TRP A 114 -2.01 -0.52 -3.09
C TRP A 114 -1.44 -0.12 -1.72
N ALA A 115 -1.03 1.16 -1.60
CA ALA A 115 -0.35 1.68 -0.41
C ALA A 115 -1.36 2.39 0.50
N TYR A 116 -1.70 1.79 1.65
CA TYR A 116 -2.48 2.53 2.65
C TYR A 116 -1.56 3.27 3.63
N SER A 117 -2.11 4.32 4.26
CA SER A 117 -1.37 5.26 5.12
C SER A 117 -0.12 5.88 4.45
N PRO A 118 -0.18 6.25 3.16
CA PRO A 118 1.00 6.76 2.45
C PRO A 118 1.53 8.06 3.07
N LEU A 119 0.66 8.90 3.62
CA LEU A 119 0.97 10.20 4.21
C LEU A 119 1.02 10.19 5.75
N LEU A 120 0.95 9.01 6.39
CA LEU A 120 1.03 8.84 7.85
C LEU A 120 0.12 9.82 8.63
N MET A 121 -1.15 9.94 8.16
CA MET A 121 -2.16 10.84 8.73
C MET A 121 -1.76 12.32 8.72
N GLY A 122 -0.90 12.74 7.80
CA GLY A 122 -0.43 14.11 7.63
C GLY A 122 0.86 14.44 8.40
N ALA A 123 1.54 13.46 8.97
CA ALA A 123 2.75 13.68 9.79
C ALA A 123 3.93 14.34 9.05
N TYR A 124 3.93 14.32 7.72
CA TYR A 124 4.98 14.99 6.93
C TYR A 124 4.88 16.51 6.92
N VAL A 125 3.67 17.07 7.10
CA VAL A 125 3.40 18.52 6.95
C VAL A 125 2.71 19.14 8.17
N ARG A 126 2.18 18.32 9.09
CA ARG A 126 1.41 18.79 10.25
C ARG A 126 2.23 18.73 11.54
N PRO A 127 2.62 19.87 12.13
CA PRO A 127 3.37 19.89 13.40
C PRO A 127 2.58 19.30 14.58
N ASP A 128 1.24 19.38 14.53
CA ASP A 128 0.34 18.83 15.55
C ASP A 128 0.14 17.31 15.41
N ARG A 129 0.74 16.69 14.40
CA ARG A 129 0.68 15.24 14.14
C ARG A 129 2.08 14.63 14.02
N PRO A 130 2.78 14.44 15.14
CA PRO A 130 4.11 13.84 15.11
C PRO A 130 4.06 12.40 14.59
N LEU A 131 5.16 11.96 14.00
CA LEU A 131 5.33 10.56 13.64
C LEU A 131 5.19 9.67 14.88
N PRO A 132 4.56 8.48 14.75
CA PRO A 132 4.52 7.52 15.85
C PRO A 132 5.94 7.12 16.30
N GLU A 133 6.10 6.74 17.58
CA GLU A 133 7.39 6.37 18.18
C GLU A 133 8.16 5.30 17.36
N ALA A 134 7.45 4.38 16.73
CA ALA A 134 8.06 3.37 15.85
C ALA A 134 8.92 3.95 14.73
N TYR A 135 8.68 5.20 14.33
CA TYR A 135 9.42 5.93 13.30
C TYR A 135 10.54 6.81 13.87
N ASP A 136 10.71 6.91 15.19
CA ASP A 136 11.75 7.72 15.81
C ASP A 136 13.09 6.96 15.80
N HIS A 137 13.86 7.14 14.71
CA HIS A 137 15.20 6.58 14.54
C HIS A 137 16.01 7.39 13.52
N PRO A 138 17.37 7.26 13.52
CA PRO A 138 18.24 8.08 12.69
C PRO A 138 17.95 8.00 11.18
N GLY A 139 17.49 6.87 10.67
CA GLY A 139 17.09 6.72 9.25
C GLY A 139 15.90 7.63 8.90
N THR A 140 14.91 7.74 9.78
CA THR A 140 13.79 8.68 9.58
C THR A 140 14.27 10.13 9.52
N THR A 141 15.17 10.53 10.41
CA THR A 141 15.73 11.90 10.42
C THR A 141 16.40 12.24 9.08
N ARG A 142 17.23 11.33 8.55
CA ARG A 142 17.90 11.52 7.24
C ARG A 142 16.87 11.59 6.10
N LYS A 143 15.91 10.69 6.08
CA LYS A 143 14.84 10.68 5.07
C LYS A 143 14.00 11.96 5.10
N LEU A 144 13.62 12.45 6.26
CA LEU A 144 12.86 13.70 6.38
C LEU A 144 13.68 14.92 5.91
N ALA A 145 14.99 14.94 6.13
CA ALA A 145 15.86 15.99 5.62
C ALA A 145 15.96 15.97 4.08
N ALA A 146 16.14 14.78 3.48
CA ALA A 146 16.14 14.63 2.03
C ALA A 146 14.79 15.00 1.41
N LEU A 147 13.68 14.58 2.06
CA LEU A 147 12.33 14.92 1.64
C LEU A 147 12.08 16.43 1.64
N ALA A 148 12.51 17.11 2.71
CA ALA A 148 12.40 18.56 2.80
C ALA A 148 13.18 19.25 1.69
N ALA A 149 14.42 18.87 1.46
CA ALA A 149 15.27 19.45 0.42
C ALA A 149 14.67 19.32 -1.00
N VAL A 150 14.13 18.14 -1.32
CA VAL A 150 13.47 17.92 -2.63
C VAL A 150 12.17 18.71 -2.73
N ALA A 151 11.38 18.78 -1.66
CA ALA A 151 10.13 19.55 -1.65
C ALA A 151 10.38 21.05 -1.83
N ASP A 152 11.39 21.60 -1.13
CA ASP A 152 11.81 23.00 -1.23
C ASP A 152 12.34 23.34 -2.63
N GLU A 153 13.15 22.46 -3.23
CA GLU A 153 13.67 22.60 -4.60
C GLU A 153 12.56 22.67 -5.64
N LEU A 154 11.53 21.85 -5.48
CA LEU A 154 10.39 21.77 -6.39
C LEU A 154 9.29 22.84 -6.11
N GLY A 155 9.34 23.51 -4.96
CA GLY A 155 8.31 24.43 -4.52
C GLY A 155 6.97 23.74 -4.24
N VAL A 156 6.99 22.48 -3.78
CA VAL A 156 5.80 21.67 -3.51
C VAL A 156 5.79 21.17 -2.05
N SER A 157 4.69 20.60 -1.61
CA SER A 157 4.61 20.04 -0.27
C SER A 157 5.35 18.70 -0.16
N ARG A 158 5.78 18.35 1.07
CA ARG A 158 6.36 17.03 1.34
C ARG A 158 5.41 15.89 1.03
N ASN A 159 4.09 16.09 1.21
CA ASN A 159 3.06 15.11 0.83
C ASN A 159 3.11 14.82 -0.67
N GLN A 160 3.21 15.86 -1.51
CA GLN A 160 3.28 15.69 -2.96
C GLN A 160 4.53 14.90 -3.38
N VAL A 161 5.68 15.19 -2.78
CA VAL A 161 6.92 14.43 -3.05
C VAL A 161 6.78 12.95 -2.62
N VAL A 162 6.15 12.67 -1.48
CA VAL A 162 5.90 11.28 -1.03
C VAL A 162 5.01 10.53 -2.00
N LEU A 163 3.94 11.18 -2.49
CA LEU A 163 3.04 10.56 -3.47
C LEU A 163 3.76 10.30 -4.81
N ALA A 164 4.51 11.28 -5.31
CA ALA A 164 5.33 11.13 -6.51
C ALA A 164 6.38 9.99 -6.37
N TRP A 165 6.98 9.89 -5.19
CA TRP A 165 7.94 8.80 -4.90
C TRP A 165 7.28 7.42 -4.95
N LEU A 166 6.07 7.28 -4.41
CA LEU A 166 5.30 6.03 -4.43
C LEU A 166 4.85 5.65 -5.85
N THR A 167 4.22 6.60 -6.58
CA THR A 167 3.65 6.33 -7.91
C THR A 167 4.72 6.07 -8.96
N GLY A 168 5.90 6.68 -8.83
CA GLY A 168 7.03 6.52 -9.73
C GLY A 168 8.00 5.40 -9.36
N ALA A 169 7.75 4.62 -8.31
CA ALA A 169 8.57 3.48 -7.91
C ALA A 169 8.39 2.28 -8.88
N PRO A 170 9.32 1.31 -8.92
CA PRO A 170 9.20 0.14 -9.79
C PRO A 170 7.89 -0.62 -9.62
N GLU A 171 7.39 -0.73 -8.40
CA GLU A 171 6.12 -1.35 -8.05
C GLU A 171 4.89 -0.51 -8.41
N LYS A 172 5.08 0.76 -8.81
CA LYS A 172 4.00 1.69 -9.20
C LYS A 172 2.82 1.67 -8.22
N ALA A 173 3.12 1.87 -6.93
CA ALA A 173 2.11 1.75 -5.89
C ALA A 173 0.97 2.76 -6.08
N VAL A 174 -0.27 2.29 -5.98
CA VAL A 174 -1.47 3.12 -5.95
C VAL A 174 -1.70 3.62 -4.52
N PRO A 175 -1.52 4.91 -4.21
CA PRO A 175 -1.70 5.42 -2.86
C PRO A 175 -3.19 5.57 -2.51
N ILE A 176 -3.58 5.02 -1.36
CA ILE A 176 -4.92 5.20 -0.79
C ILE A 176 -4.85 6.39 0.16
N VAL A 177 -5.35 7.54 -0.30
CA VAL A 177 -5.27 8.80 0.43
C VAL A 177 -6.63 9.16 1.01
N GLY A 178 -6.69 9.41 2.32
CA GLY A 178 -7.85 10.00 2.98
C GLY A 178 -7.75 11.52 2.94
N VAL A 179 -8.79 12.17 2.43
CA VAL A 179 -8.89 13.65 2.37
C VAL A 179 -10.17 14.12 3.06
N SER A 180 -10.15 15.33 3.62
CA SER A 180 -11.30 15.95 4.28
C SER A 180 -11.67 17.32 3.69
N SER A 181 -10.97 17.75 2.63
CA SER A 181 -11.29 18.98 1.89
C SER A 181 -10.87 18.83 0.43
N GLU A 182 -11.46 19.64 -0.44
CA GLU A 182 -11.08 19.74 -1.87
C GLU A 182 -9.61 20.13 -2.04
N ALA A 183 -9.10 21.06 -1.26
CA ALA A 183 -7.70 21.47 -1.31
C ALA A 183 -6.74 20.30 -1.02
N GLN A 184 -7.10 19.41 -0.10
CA GLN A 184 -6.30 18.18 0.16
C GLN A 184 -6.39 17.18 -1.00
N LEU A 185 -7.54 17.11 -1.67
CA LEU A 185 -7.69 16.28 -2.86
C LEU A 185 -6.83 16.79 -4.00
N ASP A 186 -6.89 18.10 -4.27
CA ASP A 186 -6.10 18.76 -5.31
C ASP A 186 -4.60 18.59 -5.04
N GLU A 187 -4.14 18.78 -3.80
CA GLU A 187 -2.77 18.51 -3.39
C GLU A 187 -2.36 17.07 -3.67
N ALA A 188 -3.22 16.11 -3.31
CA ALA A 188 -2.93 14.68 -3.50
C ALA A 188 -2.87 14.30 -4.99
N LEU A 189 -3.80 14.79 -5.80
CA LEU A 189 -3.81 14.57 -7.25
C LEU A 189 -2.58 15.18 -7.92
N ALA A 190 -2.22 16.41 -7.57
CA ALA A 190 -1.01 17.06 -8.06
C ALA A 190 0.26 16.29 -7.66
N GLY A 191 0.31 15.74 -6.43
CA GLY A 191 1.40 14.92 -5.97
C GLY A 191 1.51 13.58 -6.70
N ALA A 192 0.37 12.94 -7.00
CA ALA A 192 0.34 11.68 -7.76
C ALA A 192 0.75 11.86 -9.23
N ALA A 193 0.54 13.07 -9.79
CA ALA A 193 0.94 13.42 -11.15
C ALA A 193 2.36 13.99 -11.25
N LEU A 194 2.99 14.31 -10.11
CA LEU A 194 4.34 14.89 -10.08
C LEU A 194 5.38 13.83 -10.48
N GLU A 195 6.26 14.18 -11.41
CA GLU A 195 7.38 13.34 -11.81
C GLU A 195 8.68 13.80 -11.14
N LEU A 196 9.34 12.89 -10.44
CA LEU A 196 10.65 13.13 -9.86
C LEU A 196 11.74 12.78 -10.87
N SER A 197 12.75 13.63 -11.01
CA SER A 197 13.94 13.30 -11.79
C SER A 197 14.70 12.11 -11.18
N ALA A 198 15.54 11.45 -11.99
CA ALA A 198 16.39 10.36 -11.51
C ALA A 198 17.32 10.81 -10.37
N GLU A 199 17.80 12.07 -10.40
CA GLU A 199 18.64 12.63 -9.34
C GLU A 199 17.85 12.83 -8.05
N GLN A 200 16.64 13.43 -8.12
CA GLN A 200 15.76 13.64 -6.97
C GLN A 200 15.38 12.31 -6.32
N ARG A 201 14.99 11.32 -7.15
CA ARG A 201 14.71 9.97 -6.67
C ARG A 201 15.94 9.34 -6.01
N GLY A 202 17.12 9.44 -6.63
CA GLY A 202 18.35 8.91 -6.06
C GLY A 202 18.70 9.52 -4.70
N ARG A 203 18.46 10.82 -4.50
CA ARG A 203 18.65 11.49 -3.19
C ARG A 203 17.64 10.97 -2.14
N LEU A 204 16.39 10.75 -2.53
CA LEU A 204 15.36 10.20 -1.63
C LEU A 204 15.66 8.75 -1.25
N ASP A 205 16.01 7.91 -2.21
CA ASP A 205 16.30 6.49 -1.99
C ASP A 205 17.59 6.27 -1.20
N GLY A 206 18.62 7.11 -1.45
CA GLY A 206 19.91 7.06 -0.77
C GLY A 206 19.92 7.61 0.66
N ALA A 207 18.84 8.20 1.14
CA ALA A 207 18.71 8.74 2.50
C ALA A 207 18.42 7.63 3.54
N VAL A 208 19.38 6.72 3.76
CA VAL A 208 19.26 5.54 4.66
C VAL A 208 19.96 5.75 6.00
#